data_c9847c48b001485eb35d6465d50ca02e
#
_entry.id   c9847c48b001485eb35d6465d50ca02e
#
_cell.length_a   1.000
_cell.length_b   1.000
_cell.length_c   1.000
_cell.angle_alpha   90.00
_cell.angle_beta   90.00
_cell.angle_gamma   90.00
#
_symmetry.space_group_name_H-M   'P 1'
#
loop_
_entity.id
_entity.type
_entity.pdbx_description
1 polymer ?
#
loop_
_entity_poly.entity_id
_entity_poly.type
_entity_poly.pdbx_seq_one_letter_code
_entity_poly.pdbx_strand_id
1 'polypeptide(L)'
;MTQSYFELFGLEAKFKIDLAKLENNFRKIQSESHPDRFVTAAAAKKLKSMQLATLANEAYQTLKQPANRAKYLLELQGVEAIAETNTSMPADFLMQQMEWREAIDDAKNAKDIAALDNLLITMQRESDELNTELSLLIDNNHDYPAATNTTRKLIFIDKVCIDIKKVIEKLEDSN
;
A
#
# COMPACT_ATOMS: atom_id res chain seq x y z
N MET A 1 -18.38 -18.64 -3.14
CA MET A 1 -17.19 -18.06 -2.50
C MET A 1 -16.48 -17.16 -3.48
N THR A 2 -16.18 -15.94 -3.07
CA THR A 2 -15.44 -15.00 -3.90
C THR A 2 -13.95 -15.33 -3.80
N GLN A 3 -13.29 -15.46 -4.96
CA GLN A 3 -11.85 -15.69 -5.03
C GLN A 3 -11.09 -14.50 -4.43
N SER A 4 -10.10 -14.78 -3.56
CA SER A 4 -9.25 -13.71 -3.02
C SER A 4 -8.30 -13.17 -4.08
N TYR A 5 -7.78 -11.96 -3.85
CA TYR A 5 -6.78 -11.37 -4.74
C TYR A 5 -5.51 -12.21 -4.81
N PHE A 6 -5.13 -12.87 -3.72
CA PHE A 6 -3.98 -13.78 -3.71
C PHE A 6 -4.21 -15.00 -4.62
N GLU A 7 -5.39 -15.60 -4.52
CA GLU A 7 -5.75 -16.75 -5.36
C GLU A 7 -5.76 -16.40 -6.85
N LEU A 8 -6.22 -15.20 -7.18
CA LEU A 8 -6.23 -14.71 -8.57
C LEU A 8 -4.84 -14.78 -9.20
N PHE A 9 -3.79 -14.49 -8.44
CA PHE A 9 -2.40 -14.49 -8.92
C PHE A 9 -1.62 -15.74 -8.51
N GLY A 10 -2.27 -16.76 -7.97
CA GLY A 10 -1.62 -18.00 -7.55
C GLY A 10 -0.64 -17.81 -6.39
N LEU A 11 -0.93 -16.86 -5.50
CA LEU A 11 -0.11 -16.55 -4.32
C LEU A 11 -0.77 -17.07 -3.06
N GLU A 12 0.04 -17.41 -2.06
CA GLU A 12 -0.46 -17.64 -0.71
C GLU A 12 -0.90 -16.32 -0.07
N ALA A 13 -1.92 -16.37 0.77
CA ALA A 13 -2.43 -15.20 1.50
C ALA A 13 -1.49 -14.85 2.66
N LYS A 14 -0.39 -14.17 2.35
CA LYS A 14 0.64 -13.73 3.29
C LYS A 14 1.02 -12.29 3.03
N PHE A 15 1.57 -11.64 4.05
CA PHE A 15 2.12 -10.30 3.91
C PHE A 15 3.39 -10.30 3.06
N LYS A 16 4.30 -11.23 3.35
CA LYS A 16 5.53 -11.39 2.55
C LYS A 16 5.22 -12.23 1.31
N ILE A 17 5.22 -11.60 0.15
CA ILE A 17 4.94 -12.24 -1.14
C ILE A 17 6.09 -12.06 -2.12
N ASP A 18 6.12 -12.91 -3.15
CA ASP A 18 7.02 -12.76 -4.29
C ASP A 18 6.44 -11.71 -5.26
N LEU A 19 6.96 -10.49 -5.21
CA LEU A 19 6.51 -9.38 -6.05
C LEU A 19 6.76 -9.64 -7.55
N ALA A 20 7.82 -10.36 -7.90
CA ALA A 20 8.09 -10.72 -9.28
C ALA A 20 7.02 -11.68 -9.81
N LYS A 21 6.62 -12.65 -9.01
CA LYS A 21 5.53 -13.58 -9.36
C LYS A 21 4.20 -12.83 -9.50
N LEU A 22 3.90 -11.92 -8.59
CA LEU A 22 2.71 -11.07 -8.67
C LEU A 22 2.68 -10.29 -9.98
N GLU A 23 3.77 -9.62 -10.31
CA GLU A 23 3.86 -8.82 -11.54
C GLU A 23 3.73 -9.66 -12.79
N ASN A 24 4.44 -10.79 -12.86
CA ASN A 24 4.39 -11.69 -14.01
C ASN A 24 2.99 -12.25 -14.23
N ASN A 25 2.32 -12.67 -13.15
CA ASN A 25 0.97 -13.21 -13.24
C ASN A 25 -0.07 -12.13 -13.56
N PHE A 26 0.13 -10.91 -13.07
CA PHE A 26 -0.69 -9.77 -13.46
C PHE A 26 -0.58 -9.46 -14.96
N ARG A 27 0.64 -9.39 -15.47
CA ARG A 27 0.88 -9.14 -16.93
C ARG A 27 0.26 -10.22 -17.80
N LYS A 28 0.31 -11.47 -17.35
CA LYS A 28 -0.31 -12.59 -18.06
C LYS A 28 -1.83 -12.41 -18.15
N ILE A 29 -2.49 -12.13 -17.02
CA ILE A 29 -3.94 -11.88 -17.01
C ILE A 29 -4.29 -10.66 -17.86
N GLN A 30 -3.52 -9.59 -17.77
CA GLN A 30 -3.70 -8.37 -18.53
C GLN A 30 -3.63 -8.65 -20.04
N SER A 31 -2.66 -9.44 -20.49
CA SER A 31 -2.52 -9.84 -21.89
C SER A 31 -3.68 -10.72 -22.35
N GLU A 32 -4.08 -11.70 -21.56
CA GLU A 32 -5.15 -12.65 -21.89
C GLU A 32 -6.54 -11.98 -21.92
N SER A 33 -6.75 -10.91 -21.12
CA SER A 33 -8.02 -10.18 -21.03
C SER A 33 -8.04 -8.89 -21.84
N HIS A 34 -7.02 -8.62 -22.67
CA HIS A 34 -6.92 -7.39 -23.44
C HIS A 34 -8.07 -7.25 -24.44
N PRO A 35 -8.70 -6.06 -24.55
CA PRO A 35 -9.85 -5.84 -25.43
C PRO A 35 -9.63 -6.26 -26.90
N ASP A 36 -8.41 -6.09 -27.41
CA ASP A 36 -8.07 -6.43 -28.80
C ASP A 36 -8.24 -7.93 -29.11
N ARG A 37 -8.19 -8.79 -28.11
CA ARG A 37 -8.40 -10.23 -28.27
C ARG A 37 -9.87 -10.61 -28.46
N PHE A 38 -10.78 -9.70 -28.12
CA PHE A 38 -12.22 -9.96 -28.06
C PHE A 38 -13.03 -9.11 -29.05
N VAL A 39 -12.38 -8.49 -30.03
CA VAL A 39 -13.02 -7.59 -31.01
C VAL A 39 -14.18 -8.29 -31.74
N THR A 40 -13.99 -9.56 -32.09
CA THR A 40 -15.00 -10.38 -32.81
C THR A 40 -15.80 -11.31 -31.88
N ALA A 41 -15.55 -11.25 -30.58
CA ALA A 41 -16.20 -12.13 -29.60
C ALA A 41 -17.65 -11.68 -29.31
N ALA A 42 -18.45 -12.61 -28.79
CA ALA A 42 -19.79 -12.31 -28.32
C ALA A 42 -19.77 -11.31 -27.14
N ALA A 43 -20.83 -10.54 -26.98
CA ALA A 43 -20.94 -9.51 -25.92
C ALA A 43 -20.68 -10.06 -24.53
N ALA A 44 -21.12 -11.29 -24.21
CA ALA A 44 -20.89 -11.93 -22.93
C ALA A 44 -19.39 -12.17 -22.64
N LYS A 45 -18.62 -12.57 -23.65
CA LYS A 45 -17.17 -12.78 -23.53
C LYS A 45 -16.42 -11.47 -23.38
N LYS A 46 -16.82 -10.42 -24.10
CA LYS A 46 -16.27 -9.07 -23.96
C LYS A 46 -16.47 -8.56 -22.53
N LEU A 47 -17.68 -8.70 -21.99
CA LEU A 47 -17.99 -8.28 -20.65
C LEU A 47 -17.14 -9.01 -19.60
N LYS A 48 -17.01 -10.34 -19.70
CA LYS A 48 -16.18 -11.14 -18.81
C LYS A 48 -14.72 -10.73 -18.83
N SER A 49 -14.17 -10.47 -20.04
CA SER A 49 -12.78 -10.04 -20.18
C SER A 49 -12.55 -8.66 -19.55
N MET A 50 -13.49 -7.74 -19.70
CA MET A 50 -13.44 -6.42 -19.08
C MET A 50 -13.51 -6.51 -17.54
N GLN A 51 -14.40 -7.35 -17.03
CA GLN A 51 -14.52 -7.59 -15.58
C GLN A 51 -13.24 -8.20 -15.01
N LEU A 52 -12.65 -9.17 -15.69
CA LEU A 52 -11.39 -9.77 -15.28
C LEU A 52 -10.25 -8.75 -15.29
N ALA A 53 -10.15 -7.93 -16.34
CA ALA A 53 -9.12 -6.90 -16.43
C ALA A 53 -9.26 -5.87 -15.29
N THR A 54 -10.48 -5.45 -14.98
CA THR A 54 -10.76 -4.53 -13.88
C THR A 54 -10.39 -5.14 -12.53
N LEU A 55 -10.82 -6.38 -12.28
CA LEU A 55 -10.50 -7.11 -11.06
C LEU A 55 -8.98 -7.30 -10.88
N ALA A 56 -8.29 -7.68 -11.97
CA ALA A 56 -6.85 -7.87 -11.93
C ALA A 56 -6.11 -6.57 -11.61
N ASN A 57 -6.57 -5.43 -12.15
CA ASN A 57 -5.99 -4.12 -11.85
C ASN A 57 -6.17 -3.75 -10.37
N GLU A 58 -7.37 -3.90 -9.84
CA GLU A 58 -7.65 -3.63 -8.41
C GLU A 58 -6.82 -4.52 -7.50
N ALA A 59 -6.81 -5.81 -7.80
CA ALA A 59 -6.07 -6.80 -7.01
C ALA A 59 -4.56 -6.53 -7.04
N TYR A 60 -4.01 -6.20 -8.19
CA TYR A 60 -2.59 -5.88 -8.34
C TYR A 60 -2.22 -4.63 -7.54
N GLN A 61 -3.00 -3.55 -7.66
CA GLN A 61 -2.75 -2.31 -6.91
C GLN A 61 -2.84 -2.54 -5.40
N THR A 62 -3.77 -3.37 -4.96
CA THR A 62 -3.92 -3.72 -3.54
C THR A 62 -2.73 -4.52 -3.04
N LEU A 63 -2.31 -5.56 -3.75
CA LEU A 63 -1.25 -6.45 -3.30
C LEU A 63 0.16 -5.88 -3.50
N LYS A 64 0.34 -4.99 -4.45
CA LYS A 64 1.63 -4.36 -4.75
C LYS A 64 2.15 -3.50 -3.60
N GLN A 65 1.27 -2.74 -2.96
CA GLN A 65 1.62 -1.82 -1.88
C GLN A 65 1.54 -2.52 -0.52
N PRO A 66 2.62 -2.53 0.28
CA PRO A 66 2.62 -3.23 1.56
C PRO A 66 1.49 -2.82 2.51
N ALA A 67 1.21 -1.52 2.65
CA ALA A 67 0.13 -1.04 3.51
C ALA A 67 -1.24 -1.54 3.05
N ASN A 68 -1.52 -1.48 1.75
CA ASN A 68 -2.77 -1.97 1.17
C ASN A 68 -2.89 -3.48 1.28
N ARG A 69 -1.79 -4.19 1.09
CA ARG A 69 -1.74 -5.65 1.25
C ARG A 69 -2.04 -6.06 2.69
N ALA A 70 -1.44 -5.38 3.67
CA ALA A 70 -1.71 -5.63 5.08
C ALA A 70 -3.17 -5.36 5.43
N LYS A 71 -3.72 -4.23 4.98
CA LYS A 71 -5.12 -3.90 5.16
C LYS A 71 -6.03 -4.97 4.58
N TYR A 72 -5.76 -5.44 3.38
CA TYR A 72 -6.54 -6.47 2.72
C TYR A 72 -6.48 -7.81 3.47
N LEU A 73 -5.28 -8.21 3.94
CA LEU A 73 -5.13 -9.42 4.77
C LEU A 73 -5.95 -9.33 6.05
N LEU A 74 -5.97 -8.16 6.70
CA LEU A 74 -6.78 -7.93 7.89
C LEU A 74 -8.28 -8.02 7.57
N GLU A 75 -8.72 -7.46 6.45
CA GLU A 75 -10.10 -7.57 5.98
C GLU A 75 -10.53 -9.02 5.75
N LEU A 76 -9.63 -9.85 5.20
CA LEU A 76 -9.88 -11.29 5.03
C LEU A 76 -10.08 -12.01 6.37
N GLN A 77 -9.53 -11.47 7.46
CA GLN A 77 -9.72 -11.98 8.82
C GLN A 77 -10.88 -11.30 9.56
N GLY A 78 -11.67 -10.49 8.85
CA GLY A 78 -12.81 -9.78 9.43
C GLY A 78 -12.44 -8.53 10.23
N VAL A 79 -11.21 -8.00 10.04
CA VAL A 79 -10.73 -6.82 10.75
C VAL A 79 -10.65 -5.63 9.80
N GLU A 80 -11.40 -4.58 10.10
CA GLU A 80 -11.30 -3.29 9.41
C GLU A 80 -10.23 -2.40 10.06
N ALA A 81 -9.06 -2.32 9.43
CA ALA A 81 -7.94 -1.52 9.95
C ALA A 81 -8.23 0.00 9.88
N ILE A 82 -9.08 0.43 8.93
CA ILE A 82 -9.46 1.84 8.73
C ILE A 82 -10.97 1.98 8.79
N ALA A 83 -11.57 1.65 9.94
CA ALA A 83 -12.96 2.01 10.19
C ALA A 83 -13.00 3.47 10.66
N GLU A 84 -13.98 4.24 10.18
CA GLU A 84 -14.21 5.63 10.64
C GLU A 84 -14.35 5.73 12.16
N THR A 85 -14.81 4.65 12.78
CA THR A 85 -15.05 4.57 14.24
C THR A 85 -13.81 4.14 15.04
N ASN A 86 -12.73 3.74 14.39
CA ASN A 86 -11.55 3.22 15.08
C ASN A 86 -10.28 3.87 14.56
N THR A 87 -10.10 5.15 14.94
CA THR A 87 -8.95 5.97 14.56
C THR A 87 -7.95 6.16 15.71
N SER A 88 -8.13 5.44 16.83
CA SER A 88 -7.23 5.57 17.98
C SER A 88 -5.84 5.02 17.64
N MET A 89 -4.83 5.85 17.91
CA MET A 89 -3.43 5.49 17.78
C MET A 89 -2.74 5.64 19.12
N PRO A 90 -1.67 4.86 19.39
CA PRO A 90 -0.89 5.04 20.60
C PRO A 90 -0.40 6.49 20.75
N ALA A 91 -0.41 7.00 22.00
CA ALA A 91 -0.06 8.40 22.28
C ALA A 91 1.36 8.76 21.85
N ASP A 92 2.31 7.83 22.01
CA ASP A 92 3.69 8.00 21.56
C ASP A 92 3.81 8.20 20.04
N PHE A 93 2.99 7.48 19.28
CA PHE A 93 2.96 7.64 17.81
C PHE A 93 2.31 8.96 17.41
N LEU A 94 1.27 9.40 18.11
CA LEU A 94 0.66 10.72 17.87
C LEU A 94 1.65 11.85 18.11
N MET A 95 2.46 11.76 19.16
CA MET A 95 3.52 12.73 19.45
C MET A 95 4.59 12.72 18.33
N GLN A 96 4.98 11.54 17.86
CA GLN A 96 5.93 11.39 16.79
C GLN A 96 5.40 12.00 15.48
N GLN A 97 4.12 11.83 15.19
CA GLN A 97 3.47 12.47 14.03
C GLN A 97 3.56 14.00 14.11
N MET A 98 3.33 14.56 15.27
CA MET A 98 3.44 16.02 15.49
C MET A 98 4.86 16.51 15.24
N GLU A 99 5.87 15.81 15.77
CA GLU A 99 7.28 16.13 15.56
C GLU A 99 7.67 16.10 14.10
N TRP A 100 7.25 15.08 13.36
CA TRP A 100 7.53 14.96 11.93
C TRP A 100 6.86 16.08 11.12
N ARG A 101 5.61 16.42 11.41
CA ARG A 101 4.91 17.51 10.74
C ARG A 101 5.59 18.86 10.97
N GLU A 102 6.00 19.10 12.20
CA GLU A 102 6.73 20.33 12.55
C GLU A 102 8.06 20.40 11.80
N ALA A 103 8.83 19.32 11.75
CA ALA A 103 10.09 19.24 11.02
C ALA A 103 9.91 19.49 9.52
N ILE A 104 8.85 18.95 8.91
CA ILE A 104 8.51 19.16 7.51
C ILE A 104 8.17 20.62 7.24
N ASP A 105 7.34 21.22 8.10
CA ASP A 105 6.93 22.62 7.96
C ASP A 105 8.12 23.56 8.10
N ASP A 106 9.00 23.30 9.08
CA ASP A 106 10.21 24.08 9.27
C ASP A 106 11.14 24.01 8.05
N ALA A 107 11.38 22.81 7.53
CA ALA A 107 12.21 22.60 6.36
C ALA A 107 11.60 23.23 5.09
N LYS A 108 10.28 23.13 4.93
CA LYS A 108 9.54 23.74 3.84
C LYS A 108 9.65 25.26 3.88
N ASN A 109 9.43 25.86 5.04
CA ASN A 109 9.50 27.31 5.24
C ASN A 109 10.91 27.86 5.02
N ALA A 110 11.93 27.09 5.42
CA ALA A 110 13.34 27.41 5.19
C ALA A 110 13.81 27.08 3.76
N LYS A 111 12.97 26.45 2.95
CA LYS A 111 13.32 25.94 1.60
C LYS A 111 14.54 25.03 1.63
N ASP A 112 14.67 24.25 2.68
CA ASP A 112 15.80 23.35 2.93
C ASP A 112 15.53 21.97 2.36
N ILE A 113 15.87 21.78 1.09
CA ILE A 113 15.69 20.51 0.37
C ILE A 113 16.50 19.39 1.02
N ALA A 114 17.72 19.67 1.50
CA ALA A 114 18.57 18.69 2.16
C ALA A 114 17.91 18.14 3.45
N ALA A 115 17.28 19.00 4.23
CA ALA A 115 16.53 18.60 5.42
C ALA A 115 15.33 17.73 5.05
N LEU A 116 14.62 18.06 3.98
CA LEU A 116 13.49 17.27 3.48
C LEU A 116 13.94 15.88 2.98
N ASP A 117 15.06 15.81 2.27
CA ASP A 117 15.64 14.53 1.83
C ASP A 117 16.03 13.66 3.03
N ASN A 118 16.60 14.23 4.08
CA ASN A 118 16.94 13.53 5.30
C ASN A 118 15.69 12.99 6.03
N LEU A 119 14.63 13.80 6.07
CA LEU A 119 13.34 13.37 6.62
C LEU A 119 12.76 12.20 5.82
N LEU A 120 12.85 12.25 4.50
CA LEU A 120 12.38 11.18 3.62
C LEU A 120 13.14 9.88 3.88
N ILE A 121 14.45 9.94 4.06
CA ILE A 121 15.28 8.78 4.42
C ILE A 121 14.83 8.20 5.76
N THR A 122 14.58 9.06 6.75
CA THR A 122 14.08 8.63 8.07
C THR A 122 12.72 7.93 7.93
N MET A 123 11.80 8.50 7.16
CA MET A 123 10.47 7.90 6.93
C MET A 123 10.57 6.54 6.22
N GLN A 124 11.45 6.42 5.24
CA GLN A 124 11.67 5.15 4.54
C GLN A 124 12.22 4.07 5.46
N ARG A 125 13.11 4.44 6.38
CA ARG A 125 13.62 3.51 7.40
C ARG A 125 12.51 3.03 8.34
N GLU A 126 11.68 3.95 8.82
CA GLU A 126 10.50 3.62 9.63
C GLU A 126 9.55 2.69 8.87
N SER A 127 9.31 2.97 7.59
CA SER A 127 8.51 2.10 6.72
C SER A 127 9.08 0.69 6.64
N ASP A 128 10.38 0.54 6.44
CA ASP A 128 11.04 -0.76 6.35
C ASP A 128 10.91 -1.55 7.66
N GLU A 129 11.07 -0.89 8.80
CA GLU A 129 10.90 -1.50 10.12
C GLU A 129 9.46 -1.98 10.33
N LEU A 130 8.48 -1.16 9.95
CA LEU A 130 7.06 -1.53 10.04
C LEU A 130 6.71 -2.70 9.11
N ASN A 131 7.29 -2.75 7.93
CA ASN A 131 7.11 -3.87 7.01
C ASN A 131 7.65 -5.19 7.59
N THR A 132 8.81 -5.15 8.23
CA THR A 132 9.38 -6.31 8.93
C THR A 132 8.48 -6.76 10.07
N GLU A 133 8.00 -5.81 10.86
CA GLU A 133 7.06 -6.09 11.96
C GLU A 133 5.75 -6.71 11.46
N LEU A 134 5.18 -6.18 10.38
CA LEU A 134 3.96 -6.72 9.78
C LEU A 134 4.12 -8.16 9.29
N SER A 135 5.24 -8.47 8.67
CA SER A 135 5.54 -9.84 8.25
C SER A 135 5.53 -10.81 9.45
N LEU A 136 6.12 -10.39 10.56
CA LEU A 136 6.13 -11.20 11.79
C LEU A 136 4.74 -11.33 12.40
N LEU A 137 4.02 -10.20 12.54
CA LEU A 137 2.71 -10.17 13.20
C LEU A 137 1.64 -10.91 12.40
N ILE A 138 1.61 -10.77 11.08
CA ILE A 138 0.59 -11.40 10.24
C ILE A 138 0.96 -12.83 9.89
N ASP A 139 2.15 -13.05 9.35
CA ASP A 139 2.52 -14.36 8.78
C ASP A 139 2.91 -15.39 9.83
N ASN A 140 3.59 -14.97 10.89
CA ASN A 140 4.11 -15.88 11.91
C ASN A 140 3.21 -15.96 13.15
N ASN A 141 2.85 -14.81 13.72
CA ASN A 141 2.17 -14.75 15.01
C ASN A 141 0.65 -14.71 14.89
N HIS A 142 0.12 -14.35 13.72
CA HIS A 142 -1.33 -14.13 13.51
C HIS A 142 -1.93 -13.17 14.55
N ASP A 143 -1.15 -12.17 14.95
CA ASP A 143 -1.56 -11.13 15.91
C ASP A 143 -2.21 -9.96 15.15
N TYR A 144 -3.45 -10.13 14.78
CA TYR A 144 -4.19 -9.16 13.96
C TYR A 144 -4.46 -7.83 14.69
N PRO A 145 -4.74 -7.79 16.00
CA PRO A 145 -4.85 -6.52 16.72
C PRO A 145 -3.58 -5.69 16.68
N ALA A 146 -2.42 -6.28 16.92
CA ALA A 146 -1.13 -5.59 16.82
C ALA A 146 -0.84 -5.19 15.37
N ALA A 147 -1.11 -6.08 14.41
CA ALA A 147 -0.94 -5.81 12.98
C ALA A 147 -1.81 -4.63 12.51
N THR A 148 -3.00 -4.46 13.08
CA THR A 148 -3.88 -3.32 12.77
C THR A 148 -3.22 -2.00 13.13
N ASN A 149 -2.64 -1.88 14.32
CA ASN A 149 -1.92 -0.68 14.73
C ASN A 149 -0.71 -0.40 13.85
N THR A 150 0.07 -1.42 13.55
CA THR A 150 1.25 -1.31 12.69
C THR A 150 0.87 -0.91 11.27
N THR A 151 -0.23 -1.45 10.73
CA THR A 151 -0.76 -1.08 9.41
C THR A 151 -1.15 0.40 9.36
N ARG A 152 -1.82 0.90 10.40
CA ARG A 152 -2.19 2.33 10.50
C ARG A 152 -0.96 3.23 10.51
N LYS A 153 0.08 2.85 11.25
CA LYS A 153 1.36 3.56 11.26
C LYS A 153 1.97 3.60 9.85
N LEU A 154 1.99 2.47 9.16
CA LEU A 154 2.55 2.38 7.82
C LEU A 154 1.78 3.23 6.82
N ILE A 155 0.46 3.24 6.87
CA ILE A 155 -0.39 4.09 6.02
C ILE A 155 -0.04 5.57 6.23
N PHE A 156 0.13 5.98 7.49
CA PHE A 156 0.53 7.35 7.81
C PHE A 156 1.92 7.68 7.25
N ILE A 157 2.90 6.80 7.45
CA ILE A 157 4.28 6.99 6.96
C ILE A 157 4.30 7.10 5.43
N ASP A 158 3.58 6.24 4.73
CA ASP A 158 3.51 6.26 3.26
C ASP A 158 2.93 7.59 2.75
N LYS A 159 1.89 8.08 3.42
CA LYS A 159 1.29 9.39 3.08
C LYS A 159 2.28 10.54 3.30
N VAL A 160 2.99 10.52 4.41
CA VAL A 160 4.02 11.54 4.72
C VAL A 160 5.15 11.52 3.70
N CYS A 161 5.60 10.34 3.28
CA CYS A 161 6.61 10.22 2.21
C CYS A 161 6.14 10.89 0.91
N ILE A 162 4.89 10.67 0.52
CA ILE A 162 4.30 11.30 -0.67
C ILE A 162 4.28 12.82 -0.50
N ASP A 163 3.88 13.32 0.65
CA ASP A 163 3.80 14.75 0.94
C ASP A 163 5.18 15.41 0.90
N ILE A 164 6.20 14.78 1.48
CA ILE A 164 7.59 15.28 1.44
C ILE A 164 8.08 15.37 -0.01
N LYS A 165 7.86 14.32 -0.81
CA LYS A 165 8.27 14.30 -2.22
C LYS A 165 7.63 15.45 -3.02
N LYS A 166 6.35 15.72 -2.78
CA LYS A 166 5.63 16.84 -3.42
C LYS A 166 6.22 18.19 -3.03
N VAL A 167 6.58 18.36 -1.76
CA VAL A 167 7.22 19.60 -1.30
C VAL A 167 8.58 19.79 -1.97
N ILE A 168 9.39 18.74 -2.06
CA ILE A 168 10.70 18.78 -2.73
C ILE A 168 10.53 19.18 -4.20
N GLU A 169 9.62 18.53 -4.92
CA GLU A 169 9.34 18.84 -6.33
C GLU A 169 8.97 20.30 -6.53
N LYS A 170 8.10 20.85 -5.69
CA LYS A 170 7.70 22.25 -5.76
C LYS A 170 8.87 23.22 -5.51
N LEU A 171 9.75 22.88 -4.56
CA LEU A 171 10.92 23.71 -4.27
C LEU A 171 11.96 23.64 -5.39
N GLU A 172 12.13 22.49 -6.03
CA GLU A 172 13.02 22.31 -7.18
C GLU A 172 12.51 23.09 -8.40
N ASP A 173 11.20 23.07 -8.66
CA ASP A 173 10.58 23.77 -9.78
C ASP A 173 10.58 25.29 -9.63
N SER A 174 10.72 25.80 -8.41
CA SER A 174 10.72 27.23 -8.11
C SER A 174 12.12 27.87 -8.12
N ASN A 175 13.18 27.09 -8.40
CA ASN A 175 14.56 27.57 -8.48
C ASN A 175 15.00 27.83 -9.93
#